data_5ee7663bd82702cc9d1406d8a2820504
#
_entry.id   5ee7663bd82702cc9d1406d8a2820504
#
_cell.length_a   1.000
_cell.length_b   1.000
_cell.length_c   1.000
_cell.angle_alpha   90.00
_cell.angle_beta   90.00
_cell.angle_gamma   90.00
#
_symmetry.space_group_name_H-M   'P 1'
#
loop_
_entity.id
_entity.type
_entity.pdbx_description
1 polymer ?
#
loop_
_entity_poly.entity_id
_entity_poly.type
_entity_poly.pdbx_seq_one_letter_code
_entity_poly.pdbx_strand_id
1 'polypeptide(L)'
;MPVGKPLGDTKIKIINQELLVSGSLLSKGYINQDQNKNVFEIYNGIRWYRTSDQVKIYKNKYFIKGRMDKVVKIQGYRVDLNDIEKNLRKIKGVDDAIAYLRKTGKSQILLSAIKSKKIKNEDYLLNNIAKKLPNYMIPKKFKIYKDFPLNRSGKIDRKKIAV
;
A
#
# COMPACT_ATOMS: atom_id res chain seq x y z
N MET A 1 -12.36 3.33 15.74
CA MET A 1 -13.51 4.23 15.55
C MET A 1 -14.42 3.66 14.47
N PRO A 2 -15.75 3.65 14.63
CA PRO A 2 -16.65 3.18 13.56
C PRO A 2 -16.70 4.18 12.40
N VAL A 3 -16.96 3.68 11.20
CA VAL A 3 -17.05 4.49 9.96
C VAL A 3 -18.27 5.44 9.96
N GLY A 4 -19.29 5.14 10.77
CA GLY A 4 -20.55 5.87 10.76
C GLY A 4 -21.62 5.19 9.91
N LYS A 5 -22.71 5.92 9.62
CA LYS A 5 -23.79 5.48 8.74
C LYS A 5 -23.60 6.06 7.34
N PRO A 6 -24.02 5.34 6.27
CA PRO A 6 -24.05 5.91 4.93
C PRO A 6 -24.88 7.19 4.88
N LEU A 7 -24.47 8.15 4.06
CA LEU A 7 -25.17 9.42 3.87
C LEU A 7 -25.97 9.40 2.55
N GLY A 8 -27.16 9.96 2.57
CA GLY A 8 -28.03 10.06 1.38
C GLY A 8 -28.36 8.69 0.77
N ASP A 9 -28.18 8.56 -0.54
CA ASP A 9 -28.37 7.34 -1.31
C ASP A 9 -27.15 6.41 -1.36
N THR A 10 -26.10 6.74 -0.58
CA THR A 10 -24.88 5.93 -0.50
C THR A 10 -25.20 4.52 -0.01
N LYS A 11 -24.87 3.53 -0.81
CA LYS A 11 -24.94 2.11 -0.46
C LYS A 11 -23.56 1.60 -0.13
N ILE A 12 -23.47 0.69 0.84
CA ILE A 12 -22.25 0.01 1.21
C ILE A 12 -22.41 -1.49 1.07
N LYS A 13 -21.34 -2.15 0.68
CA LYS A 13 -21.23 -3.61 0.55
C LYS A 13 -19.86 -4.06 1.03
N ILE A 14 -19.78 -5.27 1.58
CA ILE A 14 -18.50 -5.87 1.95
C ILE A 14 -18.31 -7.12 1.12
N ILE A 15 -17.20 -7.17 0.40
CA ILE A 15 -16.76 -8.35 -0.34
C ILE A 15 -15.33 -8.67 0.09
N ASN A 16 -15.08 -9.89 0.53
CA ASN A 16 -13.76 -10.35 0.98
C ASN A 16 -13.11 -9.41 2.03
N GLN A 17 -13.93 -8.90 2.97
CA GLN A 17 -13.53 -7.92 3.99
C GLN A 17 -13.21 -6.52 3.46
N GLU A 18 -13.35 -6.27 2.16
CA GLU A 18 -13.20 -4.94 1.57
C GLU A 18 -14.52 -4.17 1.59
N LEU A 19 -14.47 -2.89 1.94
CA LEU A 19 -15.59 -1.96 1.83
C LEU A 19 -15.77 -1.51 0.38
N LEU A 20 -16.94 -1.70 -0.16
CA LEU A 20 -17.36 -1.14 -1.44
C LEU A 20 -18.44 -0.09 -1.18
N VAL A 21 -18.44 0.98 -1.98
CA VAL A 21 -19.41 2.05 -1.91
C VAL A 21 -20.06 2.29 -3.27
N SER A 22 -21.34 2.68 -3.25
CA SER A 22 -22.13 3.04 -4.43
C SER A 22 -23.04 4.21 -4.07
N GLY A 23 -23.55 4.93 -5.06
CA GLY A 23 -24.47 6.04 -4.89
C GLY A 23 -24.21 7.17 -5.88
N SER A 24 -25.04 8.20 -5.84
CA SER A 24 -24.97 9.37 -6.73
C SER A 24 -23.70 10.20 -6.54
N LEU A 25 -23.08 10.14 -5.37
CA LEU A 25 -21.84 10.85 -5.05
C LEU A 25 -20.56 10.18 -5.59
N LEU A 26 -20.67 9.01 -6.24
CA LEU A 26 -19.51 8.39 -6.86
C LEU A 26 -18.98 9.22 -8.02
N SER A 27 -17.68 9.45 -8.02
CA SER A 27 -16.96 10.03 -9.15
C SER A 27 -17.23 9.25 -10.44
N LYS A 28 -17.22 9.93 -11.59
CA LYS A 28 -17.31 9.29 -12.91
C LYS A 28 -16.14 8.35 -13.19
N GLY A 29 -15.02 8.53 -12.51
CA GLY A 29 -13.83 7.70 -12.60
C GLY A 29 -12.55 8.52 -12.67
N TYR A 30 -11.44 7.83 -12.87
CA TYR A 30 -10.14 8.45 -13.12
C TYR A 30 -10.01 8.83 -14.59
N ILE A 31 -9.26 9.89 -14.88
CA ILE A 31 -8.94 10.34 -16.26
C ILE A 31 -8.22 9.21 -17.01
N ASN A 32 -7.29 8.53 -16.33
CA ASN A 32 -6.67 7.32 -16.88
C ASN A 32 -7.63 6.13 -16.75
N GLN A 33 -8.22 5.74 -17.89
CA GLN A 33 -9.23 4.67 -17.99
C GLN A 33 -8.75 3.32 -17.45
N ASP A 34 -7.46 2.99 -17.55
CA ASP A 34 -6.93 1.71 -17.06
C ASP A 34 -7.01 1.59 -15.54
N GLN A 35 -6.96 2.71 -14.82
CA GLN A 35 -7.14 2.72 -13.37
C GLN A 35 -8.57 2.37 -12.97
N ASN A 36 -9.57 2.65 -13.82
CA ASN A 36 -10.97 2.39 -13.53
C ASN A 36 -11.29 0.89 -13.49
N LYS A 37 -10.64 0.07 -14.32
CA LYS A 37 -10.87 -1.38 -14.44
C LYS A 37 -10.68 -2.12 -13.12
N ASN A 38 -9.80 -1.61 -12.25
CA ASN A 38 -9.45 -2.29 -10.99
C ASN A 38 -10.16 -1.70 -9.75
N VAL A 39 -10.81 -0.56 -9.89
CA VAL A 39 -11.40 0.17 -8.75
C VAL A 39 -12.90 0.36 -8.87
N PHE A 40 -13.46 0.21 -10.07
CA PHE A 40 -14.90 0.19 -10.29
C PHE A 40 -15.36 -1.15 -10.83
N GLU A 41 -16.46 -1.66 -10.29
CA GLU A 41 -17.11 -2.87 -10.79
C GLU A 41 -18.61 -2.69 -10.85
N ILE A 42 -19.27 -3.40 -11.76
CA ILE A 42 -20.73 -3.42 -11.88
C ILE A 42 -21.23 -4.73 -11.25
N TYR A 43 -22.09 -4.62 -10.27
CA TYR A 43 -22.71 -5.75 -9.60
C TYR A 43 -24.22 -5.58 -9.58
N ASN A 44 -24.96 -6.49 -10.19
CA ASN A 44 -26.43 -6.40 -10.36
C ASN A 44 -26.89 -5.05 -10.95
N GLY A 45 -26.21 -4.57 -12.00
CA GLY A 45 -26.52 -3.29 -12.65
C GLY A 45 -26.13 -2.02 -11.85
N ILE A 46 -25.58 -2.17 -10.65
CA ILE A 46 -25.15 -1.07 -9.80
C ILE A 46 -23.63 -0.94 -9.89
N ARG A 47 -23.14 0.30 -10.10
CA ARG A 47 -21.71 0.61 -10.12
C ARG A 47 -21.19 0.81 -8.70
N TRP A 48 -20.13 0.10 -8.35
CA TRP A 48 -19.46 0.10 -7.06
C TRP A 48 -18.04 0.57 -7.18
N TYR A 49 -17.58 1.33 -6.19
CA TYR A 49 -16.18 1.72 -6.02
C TYR A 49 -15.53 0.85 -4.93
N ARG A 50 -14.44 0.21 -5.25
CA ARG A 50 -13.58 -0.54 -4.33
C ARG A 50 -12.70 0.41 -3.56
N THR A 51 -12.94 0.54 -2.25
CA THR A 51 -12.21 1.52 -1.43
C THR A 51 -10.81 1.06 -1.06
N SER A 52 -10.54 -0.23 -1.17
CA SER A 52 -9.37 -0.94 -0.60
C SER A 52 -9.30 -0.85 0.93
N ASP A 53 -10.32 -0.37 1.60
CA ASP A 53 -10.38 -0.36 3.05
C ASP A 53 -10.87 -1.71 3.57
N GLN A 54 -10.06 -2.35 4.42
CA GLN A 54 -10.44 -3.57 5.12
C GLN A 54 -11.32 -3.24 6.32
N VAL A 55 -12.49 -3.87 6.40
CA VAL A 55 -13.45 -3.62 7.47
C VAL A 55 -13.77 -4.86 8.29
N LYS A 56 -14.11 -4.63 9.55
CA LYS A 56 -14.70 -5.59 10.47
C LYS A 56 -16.07 -5.10 10.91
N ILE A 57 -17.07 -6.00 10.90
CA ILE A 57 -18.38 -5.72 11.47
C ILE A 57 -18.37 -6.15 12.94
N TYR A 58 -18.81 -5.27 13.81
CA TYR A 58 -19.04 -5.57 15.21
C TYR A 58 -20.25 -4.79 15.74
N LYS A 59 -21.22 -5.46 16.34
CA LYS A 59 -22.49 -4.88 16.83
C LYS A 59 -23.17 -3.99 15.78
N ASN A 60 -23.33 -4.50 14.55
CA ASN A 60 -23.89 -3.80 13.39
C ASN A 60 -23.20 -2.45 13.02
N LYS A 61 -21.95 -2.28 13.43
CA LYS A 61 -21.12 -1.12 13.06
C LYS A 61 -19.91 -1.57 12.27
N TYR A 62 -19.50 -0.73 11.32
CA TYR A 62 -18.33 -0.97 10.48
C TYR A 62 -17.11 -0.29 11.09
N PHE A 63 -16.01 -1.04 11.23
CA PHE A 63 -14.74 -0.56 11.76
C PHE A 63 -13.67 -0.78 10.72
N ILE A 64 -12.97 0.28 10.30
CA ILE A 64 -11.80 0.13 9.43
C ILE A 64 -10.69 -0.53 10.23
N LYS A 65 -10.18 -1.64 9.72
CA LYS A 65 -9.05 -2.40 10.28
C LYS A 65 -7.72 -1.95 9.68
N GLY A 66 -7.74 -1.52 8.43
CA GLY A 66 -6.58 -1.10 7.66
C GLY A 66 -6.92 -0.98 6.19
N ARG A 67 -5.89 -0.92 5.34
CA ARG A 67 -6.03 -0.94 3.89
C ARG A 67 -5.52 -2.24 3.30
N MET A 68 -6.16 -2.69 2.24
CA MET A 68 -5.74 -3.87 1.47
C MET A 68 -4.64 -3.51 0.47
N ASP A 69 -4.62 -2.27 0.00
CA ASP A 69 -3.54 -1.72 -0.82
C ASP A 69 -2.32 -1.32 0.06
N LYS A 70 -1.22 -1.01 -0.59
CA LYS A 70 0.00 -0.56 0.09
C LYS A 70 0.09 0.95 0.25
N VAL A 71 -1.05 1.64 0.19
CA VAL A 71 -1.10 3.09 0.36
C VAL A 71 -1.04 3.46 1.83
N VAL A 72 -0.09 4.31 2.16
CA VAL A 72 0.18 4.79 3.52
C VAL A 72 0.24 6.32 3.55
N LYS A 73 0.18 6.90 4.76
CA LYS A 73 0.37 8.34 4.96
C LYS A 73 1.75 8.58 5.56
N ILE A 74 2.62 9.30 4.85
CA ILE A 74 3.98 9.65 5.29
C ILE A 74 4.08 11.18 5.32
N GLN A 75 4.33 11.76 6.48
CA GLN A 75 4.42 13.22 6.66
C GLN A 75 3.23 14.01 6.05
N GLY A 76 2.02 13.43 6.12
CA GLY A 76 0.82 14.04 5.52
C GLY A 76 0.55 13.63 4.08
N TYR A 77 1.52 13.16 3.32
CA TYR A 77 1.38 12.74 1.92
C TYR A 77 0.83 11.33 1.80
N ARG A 78 -0.06 11.12 0.82
CA ARG A 78 -0.55 9.79 0.44
C ARG A 78 0.48 9.13 -0.48
N VAL A 79 1.06 8.03 -0.04
CA VAL A 79 2.16 7.32 -0.74
C VAL A 79 1.78 5.88 -0.98
N ASP A 80 1.92 5.41 -2.21
CA ASP A 80 1.86 3.99 -2.53
C ASP A 80 3.27 3.39 -2.39
N LEU A 81 3.44 2.47 -1.43
CA LEU A 81 4.71 1.78 -1.23
C LEU A 81 5.15 0.98 -2.47
N ASN A 82 4.20 0.57 -3.34
CA ASN A 82 4.55 -0.10 -4.59
C ASN A 82 5.35 0.81 -5.52
N ASP A 83 5.10 2.12 -5.53
CA ASP A 83 5.85 3.06 -6.37
C ASP A 83 7.29 3.19 -5.90
N ILE A 84 7.51 3.16 -4.58
CA ILE A 84 8.87 3.12 -4.01
C ILE A 84 9.56 1.81 -4.41
N GLU A 85 8.90 0.67 -4.23
CA GLU A 85 9.43 -0.64 -4.61
C GLU A 85 9.79 -0.70 -6.10
N LYS A 86 8.92 -0.19 -6.99
CA LYS A 86 9.17 -0.12 -8.44
C LYS A 86 10.41 0.71 -8.79
N ASN A 87 10.58 1.88 -8.16
CA ASN A 87 11.74 2.72 -8.41
C ASN A 87 13.04 2.14 -7.86
N LEU A 88 12.98 1.46 -6.71
CA LEU A 88 14.12 0.74 -6.16
C LEU A 88 14.58 -0.40 -7.09
N ARG A 89 13.65 -1.18 -7.66
CA ARG A 89 13.97 -2.27 -8.62
C ARG A 89 14.62 -1.76 -9.91
N LYS A 90 14.45 -0.48 -10.27
CA LYS A 90 15.13 0.14 -11.43
C LYS A 90 16.59 0.51 -11.15
N ILE A 91 17.07 0.38 -9.92
CA ILE A 91 18.48 0.64 -9.58
C ILE A 91 19.32 -0.58 -9.98
N LYS A 92 20.40 -0.34 -10.72
CA LYS A 92 21.29 -1.40 -11.19
C LYS A 92 21.81 -2.22 -10.01
N GLY A 93 21.66 -3.54 -10.07
CA GLY A 93 22.09 -4.47 -9.02
C GLY A 93 21.05 -4.78 -7.96
N VAL A 94 19.87 -4.16 -8.00
CA VAL A 94 18.71 -4.54 -7.17
C VAL A 94 17.92 -5.64 -7.88
N ASP A 95 17.83 -6.81 -7.25
CA ASP A 95 17.05 -7.95 -7.77
C ASP A 95 15.58 -7.84 -7.36
N ASP A 96 15.29 -7.40 -6.12
CA ASP A 96 13.94 -7.10 -5.63
C ASP A 96 14.00 -6.10 -4.47
N ALA A 97 12.86 -5.45 -4.18
CA ALA A 97 12.74 -4.44 -3.13
C ALA A 97 11.36 -4.50 -2.46
N ILE A 98 11.35 -4.26 -1.15
CA ILE A 98 10.16 -4.17 -0.33
C ILE A 98 10.25 -2.89 0.49
N ALA A 99 9.24 -2.02 0.37
CA ALA A 99 9.08 -0.84 1.22
C ALA A 99 8.06 -1.13 2.33
N TYR A 100 8.33 -0.63 3.53
CA TYR A 100 7.45 -0.80 4.68
C TYR A 100 7.62 0.34 5.69
N LEU A 101 6.57 0.55 6.50
CA LEU A 101 6.63 1.46 7.62
C LEU A 101 6.93 0.69 8.92
N ARG A 102 7.85 1.22 9.72
CA ARG A 102 8.10 0.77 11.09
C ARG A 102 7.67 1.85 12.07
N LYS A 103 6.90 1.45 13.07
CA LYS A 103 6.53 2.34 14.18
C LYS A 103 7.72 2.54 15.10
N THR A 104 7.99 3.79 15.48
CA THR A 104 9.03 4.18 16.42
C THR A 104 8.39 5.15 17.42
N GLY A 105 7.89 4.62 18.53
CA GLY A 105 7.06 5.38 19.45
C GLY A 105 5.78 5.90 18.78
N LYS A 106 5.56 7.23 18.83
CA LYS A 106 4.41 7.89 18.17
C LYS A 106 4.62 8.14 16.67
N SER A 107 5.82 7.95 16.15
CA SER A 107 6.19 8.21 14.75
C SER A 107 6.23 6.94 13.92
N GLN A 108 6.21 7.12 12.60
CA GLN A 108 6.44 6.05 11.63
C GLN A 108 7.60 6.45 10.71
N ILE A 109 8.50 5.51 10.46
CA ILE A 109 9.61 5.70 9.54
C ILE A 109 9.49 4.76 8.36
N LEU A 110 9.78 5.29 7.17
CA LEU A 110 9.84 4.52 5.94
C LEU A 110 11.19 3.81 5.86
N LEU A 111 11.15 2.51 5.65
CA LEU A 111 12.30 1.63 5.50
C LEU A 111 12.15 0.79 4.25
N SER A 112 13.27 0.26 3.74
CA SER A 112 13.25 -0.71 2.64
C SER A 112 14.17 -1.89 2.88
N ALA A 113 13.71 -3.06 2.48
CA ALA A 113 14.53 -4.25 2.32
C ALA A 113 14.87 -4.41 0.84
N ILE A 114 16.14 -4.69 0.55
CA ILE A 114 16.67 -4.84 -0.80
C ILE A 114 17.22 -6.25 -0.94
N LYS A 115 16.78 -6.97 -1.96
CA LYS A 115 17.43 -8.22 -2.37
C LYS A 115 18.53 -7.89 -3.37
N SER A 116 19.76 -8.20 -3.03
CA SER A 116 20.92 -8.00 -3.92
C SER A 116 22.10 -8.87 -3.50
N LYS A 117 22.78 -9.46 -4.49
CA LYS A 117 24.09 -10.12 -4.31
C LYS A 117 25.27 -9.19 -4.59
N LYS A 118 25.00 -8.03 -5.21
CA LYS A 118 26.03 -7.10 -5.72
C LYS A 118 26.17 -5.85 -4.85
N ILE A 119 25.07 -5.33 -4.31
CA ILE A 119 25.05 -4.08 -3.54
C ILE A 119 25.41 -4.42 -2.08
N LYS A 120 26.37 -3.67 -1.52
CA LYS A 120 26.81 -3.80 -0.12
C LYS A 120 26.69 -2.48 0.65
N ASN A 121 26.47 -1.35 -0.05
CA ASN A 121 26.44 -0.02 0.55
C ASN A 121 25.05 0.63 0.39
N GLU A 122 24.50 1.13 1.50
CA GLU A 122 23.22 1.85 1.53
C GLU A 122 23.32 3.19 0.80
N ASP A 123 24.47 3.88 0.83
CA ASP A 123 24.64 5.18 0.17
C ASP A 123 24.45 5.10 -1.34
N TYR A 124 24.86 3.99 -1.96
CA TYR A 124 24.59 3.74 -3.37
C TYR A 124 23.08 3.74 -3.66
N LEU A 125 22.30 3.08 -2.81
CA LEU A 125 20.84 3.03 -2.93
C LEU A 125 20.24 4.41 -2.70
N LEU A 126 20.67 5.09 -1.66
CA LEU A 126 20.18 6.43 -1.29
C LEU A 126 20.40 7.43 -2.42
N ASN A 127 21.63 7.51 -2.95
CA ASN A 127 21.98 8.45 -4.02
C ASN A 127 21.22 8.19 -5.34
N ASN A 128 20.90 6.92 -5.63
CA ASN A 128 20.16 6.58 -6.84
C ASN A 128 18.66 6.80 -6.69
N ILE A 129 18.07 6.53 -5.51
CA ILE A 129 16.64 6.72 -5.31
C ILE A 129 16.27 8.19 -5.12
N ALA A 130 17.15 9.00 -4.51
CA ALA A 130 16.95 10.44 -4.33
C ALA A 130 16.81 11.20 -5.65
N LYS A 131 17.37 10.67 -6.75
CA LYS A 131 17.22 11.24 -8.09
C LYS A 131 15.85 10.94 -8.74
N LYS A 132 15.06 10.03 -8.15
CA LYS A 132 13.84 9.49 -8.75
C LYS A 132 12.57 9.76 -7.95
N LEU A 133 12.70 9.98 -6.66
CA LEU A 133 11.58 10.15 -5.74
C LEU A 133 11.71 11.41 -4.90
N PRO A 134 10.60 12.03 -4.53
CA PRO A 134 10.60 13.16 -3.61
C PRO A 134 11.05 12.71 -2.20
N ASN A 135 11.56 13.64 -1.41
CA ASN A 135 12.19 13.38 -0.11
C ASN A 135 11.34 12.57 0.86
N TYR A 136 10.02 12.82 0.90
CA TYR A 136 9.10 12.10 1.79
C TYR A 136 8.89 10.62 1.38
N MET A 137 9.28 10.22 0.16
CA MET A 137 9.23 8.84 -0.34
C MET A 137 10.58 8.11 -0.25
N ILE A 138 11.64 8.78 0.22
CA ILE A 138 12.97 8.17 0.35
C ILE A 138 13.05 7.37 1.65
N PRO A 139 13.38 6.07 1.60
CA PRO A 139 13.58 5.25 2.79
C PRO A 139 14.71 5.79 3.67
N LYS A 140 14.50 5.83 4.97
CA LYS A 140 15.50 6.30 5.95
C LYS A 140 16.66 5.31 6.15
N LYS A 141 16.40 4.00 5.92
CA LYS A 141 17.41 2.93 5.99
C LYS A 141 17.07 1.82 5.01
N PHE A 142 18.09 1.10 4.58
CA PHE A 142 17.99 -0.05 3.70
C PHE A 142 18.57 -1.28 4.41
N LYS A 143 17.83 -2.38 4.45
CA LYS A 143 18.32 -3.66 4.95
C LYS A 143 18.60 -4.56 3.74
N ILE A 144 19.86 -4.89 3.51
CA ILE A 144 20.28 -5.65 2.31
C ILE A 144 20.31 -7.14 2.65
N TYR A 145 19.66 -7.93 1.80
CA TYR A 145 19.55 -9.38 1.88
C TYR A 145 20.15 -10.02 0.63
N LYS A 146 20.83 -11.15 0.78
CA LYS A 146 21.16 -12.01 -0.37
C LYS A 146 19.89 -12.62 -0.97
N ASP A 147 19.00 -13.12 -0.09
CA ASP A 147 17.67 -13.63 -0.43
C ASP A 147 16.68 -13.25 0.66
N PHE A 148 15.44 -12.93 0.25
CA PHE A 148 14.39 -12.62 1.22
C PHE A 148 13.92 -13.85 1.98
N PRO A 149 13.62 -13.74 3.27
CA PRO A 149 13.03 -14.83 4.04
C PRO A 149 11.68 -15.21 3.46
N LEU A 150 11.44 -16.51 3.33
CA LEU A 150 10.17 -17.07 2.88
C LEU A 150 9.36 -17.60 4.05
N ASN A 151 8.04 -17.58 3.92
CA ASN A 151 7.11 -18.23 4.82
C ASN A 151 6.93 -19.72 4.45
N ARG A 152 6.13 -20.44 5.23
CA ARG A 152 5.87 -21.88 5.01
C ARG A 152 5.26 -22.22 3.64
N SER A 153 4.61 -21.25 2.98
CA SER A 153 4.01 -21.40 1.64
C SER A 153 4.91 -20.89 0.50
N GLY A 154 6.20 -20.66 0.75
CA GLY A 154 7.18 -20.22 -0.25
C GLY A 154 7.05 -18.75 -0.68
N LYS A 155 6.16 -17.96 -0.06
CA LYS A 155 6.02 -16.52 -0.31
C LYS A 155 6.93 -15.71 0.60
N ILE A 156 7.34 -14.52 0.15
CA ILE A 156 8.17 -13.61 0.94
C ILE A 156 7.50 -13.31 2.30
N ASP A 157 8.22 -13.56 3.38
CA ASP A 157 7.77 -13.28 4.75
C ASP A 157 8.01 -11.81 5.11
N ARG A 158 7.05 -10.96 4.74
CA ARG A 158 7.12 -9.52 5.03
C ARG A 158 7.17 -9.21 6.53
N LYS A 159 6.64 -10.10 7.38
CA LYS A 159 6.69 -9.91 8.84
C LYS A 159 8.11 -10.03 9.35
N LYS A 160 8.88 -11.04 8.89
CA LYS A 160 10.30 -11.20 9.25
C LYS A 160 11.19 -10.07 8.69
N ILE A 161 10.80 -9.45 7.58
CA ILE A 161 11.53 -8.32 7.00
C ILE A 161 11.30 -7.05 7.81
N ALA A 162 10.08 -6.82 8.31
CA ALA A 162 9.68 -5.58 8.99
C ALA A 162 10.10 -5.50 10.47
N VAL A 163 10.71 -6.54 11.01
CA VAL A 163 11.27 -6.58 12.39
C VAL A 163 12.58 -5.81 12.52
#